data_eebb84dc1ba932d51098c414efa9ce23
#
_entry.id   eebb84dc1ba932d51098c414efa9ce23
#
_cell.length_a   1.000
_cell.length_b   1.000
_cell.length_c   1.000
_cell.angle_alpha   90.00
_cell.angle_beta   90.00
_cell.angle_gamma   90.00
#
_symmetry.space_group_name_H-M   'P 1'
#
loop_
_entity.id
_entity.type
_entity.pdbx_description
1 polymer ?
#
loop_
_entity_poly.entity_id
_entity_poly.type
_entity_poly.pdbx_seq_one_letter_code
_entity_poly.pdbx_strand_id
1 'polypeptide(L)'
;VDTFTIRLAEMITGANDAENLIEHARWMGNFLDEQMGANGEKIYKLRDHMRLSMLRRMNRKYTKEQIKNVYENAGLFYQLAGRPLQALEMYEKADSMERMVSILIDNARKSANSAYYYELKKYYLALSEEIVKKSPELMCGMSMLQSLLLNPEESERWYSELQAFADSHQGSIRKVAKNNLLYLEIGLPHRGSADMISIMKNAYRLVFDRQATLGEFSVTSNQPSMMNGGKDFCEWSRRDRELAGKIGKLVEFVLGKYGKGLINLALAVSFFEKGEDNYEVAVLANKGRMQAEAGGKIEQCFVADGILAWLHIINGKVQEAEEVLRSFYEKAEKEGAVKLLPNIQTFLARCALYKGEWAEVNRWMDQTVDENVEFSIYDRFIYLTKVRVYIQRGKYEQAYSLLVKLQYYAEVMKRTYIQIECRLLMAITMYRMGNKAWREELQAGIKEAADYHFVRVISREGAAVYPLLRALPFVPEEVEDDPKLIKKNRQYHRQVMKETESVARSYPGYLKMGKAEVRISETGIRIIKLLAEGFSRIQIAEQLNMTEANVKYHMAQTYKKLGVKDKAGAVMEAKNRNLI
;
A
#
# COMPACT_ATOMS: atom_id res chain seq x y z
N VAL A 1 -8.71 -17.51 24.94
CA VAL A 1 -9.05 -17.07 23.56
C VAL A 1 -10.40 -16.38 23.59
N ASP A 2 -10.58 -15.35 22.76
CA ASP A 2 -11.83 -14.58 22.73
C ASP A 2 -12.87 -15.25 21.83
N THR A 3 -12.40 -15.83 20.75
CA THR A 3 -13.19 -16.61 19.80
C THR A 3 -12.54 -17.95 19.56
N PHE A 4 -13.32 -19.00 19.32
CA PHE A 4 -12.79 -20.34 19.07
C PHE A 4 -13.69 -21.11 18.10
N THR A 5 -13.10 -22.09 17.43
CA THR A 5 -13.78 -23.12 16.64
C THR A 5 -13.83 -24.41 17.42
N ILE A 6 -14.65 -25.36 17.01
CA ILE A 6 -14.69 -26.72 17.61
C ILE A 6 -13.27 -27.31 17.60
N ARG A 7 -12.59 -27.25 16.46
CA ARG A 7 -11.22 -27.78 16.30
C ARG A 7 -10.22 -27.15 17.27
N LEU A 8 -10.30 -25.82 17.50
CA LEU A 8 -9.46 -25.16 18.49
C LEU A 8 -9.78 -25.65 19.92
N ALA A 9 -11.07 -25.80 20.25
CA ALA A 9 -11.50 -26.30 21.56
C ALA A 9 -10.99 -27.73 21.82
N GLU A 10 -11.08 -28.61 20.84
CA GLU A 10 -10.55 -29.99 20.91
C GLU A 10 -9.03 -30.00 21.11
N MET A 11 -8.30 -29.18 20.34
CA MET A 11 -6.84 -29.11 20.45
C MET A 11 -6.36 -28.56 21.80
N ILE A 12 -7.09 -27.58 22.38
CA ILE A 12 -6.75 -26.98 23.68
C ILE A 12 -7.06 -27.96 24.82
N THR A 13 -8.19 -28.66 24.74
CA THR A 13 -8.70 -29.48 25.84
C THR A 13 -8.28 -30.95 25.73
N GLY A 14 -7.91 -31.42 24.56
CA GLY A 14 -7.72 -32.84 24.26
C GLY A 14 -9.03 -33.64 24.23
N ALA A 15 -10.18 -32.98 24.25
CA ALA A 15 -11.50 -33.63 24.29
C ALA A 15 -11.99 -33.87 22.85
N ASN A 16 -12.46 -35.07 22.54
CA ASN A 16 -13.02 -35.44 21.24
C ASN A 16 -14.52 -35.13 21.14
N ASP A 17 -15.12 -34.55 22.18
CA ASP A 17 -16.56 -34.26 22.31
C ASP A 17 -16.85 -32.77 22.47
N ALA A 18 -15.96 -31.91 22.03
CA ALA A 18 -16.09 -30.45 22.14
C ALA A 18 -17.38 -29.92 21.50
N GLU A 19 -17.84 -30.52 20.42
CA GLU A 19 -19.10 -30.16 19.74
C GLU A 19 -20.30 -30.37 20.67
N ASN A 20 -20.42 -31.55 21.31
CA ASN A 20 -21.49 -31.87 22.26
C ASN A 20 -21.46 -30.93 23.49
N LEU A 21 -20.27 -30.59 23.97
CA LEU A 21 -20.11 -29.67 25.10
C LEU A 21 -20.55 -28.25 24.73
N ILE A 22 -20.25 -27.79 23.52
CA ILE A 22 -20.66 -26.49 23.00
C ILE A 22 -22.19 -26.45 22.83
N GLU A 23 -22.79 -27.49 22.23
CA GLU A 23 -24.24 -27.59 22.08
C GLU A 23 -24.94 -27.63 23.43
N HIS A 24 -24.41 -28.41 24.41
CA HIS A 24 -24.95 -28.43 25.75
C HIS A 24 -24.84 -27.06 26.45
N ALA A 25 -23.73 -26.36 26.29
CA ALA A 25 -23.57 -24.99 26.79
C ALA A 25 -24.55 -23.99 26.16
N ARG A 26 -24.90 -24.17 24.89
CA ARG A 26 -25.94 -23.38 24.20
C ARG A 26 -27.33 -23.69 24.74
N TRP A 27 -27.62 -24.95 24.98
CA TRP A 27 -28.93 -25.37 25.52
C TRP A 27 -29.13 -24.90 26.97
N MET A 28 -28.08 -24.92 27.80
CA MET A 28 -28.14 -24.49 29.19
C MET A 28 -28.30 -22.98 29.39
N GLY A 29 -28.01 -22.16 28.39
CA GLY A 29 -28.17 -20.72 28.49
C GLY A 29 -27.44 -19.95 27.39
N ASN A 30 -27.73 -18.67 27.29
CA ASN A 30 -27.21 -17.79 26.26
C ASN A 30 -25.76 -17.33 26.56
N PHE A 31 -24.82 -18.30 26.69
CA PHE A 31 -23.43 -18.06 27.11
C PHE A 31 -22.46 -17.90 25.91
N LEU A 32 -22.89 -18.38 24.73
CA LEU A 32 -22.09 -18.40 23.50
C LEU A 32 -22.83 -17.67 22.39
N ASP A 33 -22.12 -16.77 21.73
CA ASP A 33 -22.54 -16.19 20.46
C ASP A 33 -21.89 -17.00 19.33
N GLU A 34 -22.69 -17.35 18.29
CA GLU A 34 -22.24 -18.08 17.11
C GLU A 34 -22.17 -17.12 15.91
N GLN A 35 -21.08 -17.18 15.17
CA GLN A 35 -20.86 -16.42 13.95
C GLN A 35 -20.33 -17.37 12.86
N MET A 36 -20.63 -17.08 11.60
CA MET A 36 -20.03 -17.79 10.47
C MET A 36 -18.75 -17.07 10.05
N GLY A 37 -17.66 -17.81 10.01
CA GLY A 37 -16.40 -17.33 9.44
C GLY A 37 -16.44 -17.23 7.92
N ALA A 38 -15.52 -16.50 7.33
CA ALA A 38 -15.42 -16.28 5.89
C ALA A 38 -15.29 -17.59 5.07
N ASN A 39 -14.77 -18.65 5.68
CA ASN A 39 -14.61 -20.00 5.11
C ASN A 39 -15.80 -20.93 5.41
N GLY A 40 -16.91 -20.44 5.95
CA GLY A 40 -18.07 -21.24 6.33
C GLY A 40 -17.94 -22.03 7.64
N GLU A 41 -16.84 -21.86 8.37
CA GLU A 41 -16.64 -22.50 9.68
C GLU A 41 -17.37 -21.74 10.79
N LYS A 42 -17.98 -22.46 11.73
CA LYS A 42 -18.63 -21.86 12.89
C LYS A 42 -17.59 -21.36 13.91
N ILE A 43 -17.70 -20.10 14.24
CA ILE A 43 -16.87 -19.43 15.25
C ILE A 43 -17.74 -19.12 16.46
N TYR A 44 -17.30 -19.52 17.62
CA TYR A 44 -17.99 -19.31 18.90
C TYR A 44 -17.27 -18.24 19.71
N LYS A 45 -18.04 -17.38 20.37
CA LYS A 45 -17.54 -16.36 21.29
C LYS A 45 -18.22 -16.48 22.64
N LEU A 46 -17.45 -16.63 23.71
CA LEU A 46 -17.98 -16.52 25.07
C LEU A 46 -18.33 -15.06 25.37
N ARG A 47 -19.51 -14.82 25.94
CA ARG A 47 -19.88 -13.48 26.43
C ARG A 47 -18.93 -13.02 27.52
N ASP A 48 -18.59 -11.75 27.55
CA ASP A 48 -17.49 -11.21 28.38
C ASP A 48 -17.61 -11.55 29.85
N HIS A 49 -18.80 -11.49 30.45
CA HIS A 49 -19.01 -11.85 31.85
C HIS A 49 -18.76 -13.35 32.14
N MET A 50 -19.14 -14.23 31.22
CA MET A 50 -18.87 -15.66 31.29
C MET A 50 -17.38 -15.94 31.10
N ARG A 51 -16.77 -15.34 30.13
CA ARG A 51 -15.33 -15.46 29.86
C ARG A 51 -14.50 -15.07 31.08
N LEU A 52 -14.79 -13.94 31.69
CA LEU A 52 -14.10 -13.50 32.92
C LEU A 52 -14.32 -14.48 34.10
N SER A 53 -15.54 -15.00 34.26
CA SER A 53 -15.85 -16.01 35.28
C SER A 53 -15.08 -17.31 35.03
N MET A 54 -15.04 -17.79 33.79
CA MET A 54 -14.31 -19.00 33.41
C MET A 54 -12.80 -18.83 33.60
N LEU A 55 -12.22 -17.67 33.23
CA LEU A 55 -10.79 -17.37 33.47
C LEU A 55 -10.45 -17.36 34.98
N ARG A 56 -11.31 -16.76 35.81
CA ARG A 56 -11.13 -16.80 37.29
C ARG A 56 -11.20 -18.23 37.83
N ARG A 57 -12.14 -19.05 37.33
CA ARG A 57 -12.28 -20.46 37.70
C ARG A 57 -11.07 -21.28 37.23
N MET A 58 -10.59 -21.03 36.01
CA MET A 58 -9.38 -21.66 35.49
C MET A 58 -8.18 -21.41 36.41
N ASN A 59 -7.92 -20.16 36.79
CA ASN A 59 -6.81 -19.77 37.65
C ASN A 59 -6.91 -20.36 39.10
N ARG A 60 -8.12 -20.75 39.55
CA ARG A 60 -8.33 -21.38 40.86
C ARG A 60 -8.22 -22.90 40.80
N LYS A 61 -8.61 -23.51 39.68
CA LYS A 61 -8.78 -24.98 39.58
C LYS A 61 -7.55 -25.69 38.99
N TYR A 62 -6.83 -25.00 38.10
CA TYR A 62 -5.73 -25.60 37.35
C TYR A 62 -4.38 -25.07 37.85
N THR A 63 -3.34 -25.92 37.76
CA THR A 63 -1.97 -25.53 38.06
C THR A 63 -1.42 -24.55 37.01
N LYS A 64 -0.36 -23.81 37.37
CA LYS A 64 0.31 -22.91 36.42
C LYS A 64 0.77 -23.66 35.16
N GLU A 65 1.26 -24.88 35.31
CA GLU A 65 1.73 -25.72 34.22
C GLU A 65 0.59 -26.17 33.29
N GLN A 66 -0.55 -26.55 33.85
CA GLN A 66 -1.75 -26.88 33.07
C GLN A 66 -2.25 -25.66 32.28
N ILE A 67 -2.25 -24.47 32.91
CA ILE A 67 -2.63 -23.23 32.24
C ILE A 67 -1.64 -22.89 31.12
N LYS A 68 -0.33 -23.06 31.37
CA LYS A 68 0.72 -22.90 30.38
C LYS A 68 0.47 -23.78 29.15
N ASN A 69 0.23 -25.08 29.39
CA ASN A 69 -0.05 -26.05 28.31
C ASN A 69 -1.28 -25.67 27.47
N VAL A 70 -2.34 -25.15 28.10
CA VAL A 70 -3.53 -24.66 27.38
C VAL A 70 -3.17 -23.53 26.45
N TYR A 71 -2.38 -22.56 26.89
CA TYR A 71 -1.94 -21.45 26.04
C TYR A 71 -0.94 -21.89 24.94
N GLU A 72 -0.04 -22.83 25.26
CA GLU A 72 0.89 -23.39 24.26
C GLU A 72 0.15 -24.14 23.15
N ASN A 73 -0.86 -24.95 23.51
CA ASN A 73 -1.70 -25.65 22.52
C ASN A 73 -2.48 -24.66 21.65
N ALA A 74 -3.04 -23.61 22.25
CA ALA A 74 -3.70 -22.54 21.50
C ALA A 74 -2.72 -21.80 20.57
N GLY A 75 -1.51 -21.50 21.05
CA GLY A 75 -0.44 -20.91 20.26
C GLY A 75 -0.06 -21.79 19.06
N LEU A 76 0.10 -23.09 19.28
CA LEU A 76 0.40 -24.06 18.23
C LEU A 76 -0.73 -24.13 17.17
N PHE A 77 -1.98 -24.13 17.60
CA PHE A 77 -3.11 -24.08 16.68
C PHE A 77 -3.04 -22.86 15.77
N TYR A 78 -2.85 -21.65 16.33
CA TYR A 78 -2.76 -20.43 15.54
C TYR A 78 -1.51 -20.40 14.64
N GLN A 79 -0.39 -20.94 15.09
CA GLN A 79 0.83 -21.07 14.29
C GLN A 79 0.59 -21.97 13.07
N LEU A 80 -0.02 -23.14 13.25
CA LEU A 80 -0.39 -24.05 12.16
C LEU A 80 -1.45 -23.47 11.21
N ALA A 81 -2.34 -22.61 11.74
CA ALA A 81 -3.33 -21.89 10.96
C ALA A 81 -2.76 -20.66 10.20
N GLY A 82 -1.44 -20.39 10.29
CA GLY A 82 -0.80 -19.26 9.64
C GLY A 82 -1.16 -17.90 10.25
N ARG A 83 -1.52 -17.87 11.53
CA ARG A 83 -1.91 -16.68 12.29
C ARG A 83 -0.86 -16.32 13.36
N PRO A 84 0.30 -15.76 12.94
CA PRO A 84 1.45 -15.61 13.84
C PRO A 84 1.20 -14.63 15.00
N LEU A 85 0.38 -13.58 14.80
CA LEU A 85 0.07 -12.62 15.86
C LEU A 85 -0.69 -13.29 17.00
N GLN A 86 -1.76 -14.04 16.69
CA GLN A 86 -2.54 -14.76 17.68
C GLN A 86 -1.71 -15.86 18.36
N ALA A 87 -0.81 -16.51 17.61
CA ALA A 87 0.11 -17.49 18.20
C ALA A 87 1.04 -16.85 19.22
N LEU A 88 1.64 -15.69 18.90
CA LEU A 88 2.52 -14.94 19.81
C LEU A 88 1.78 -14.48 21.07
N GLU A 89 0.54 -13.99 20.94
CA GLU A 89 -0.29 -13.62 22.09
C GLU A 89 -0.54 -14.80 23.05
N MET A 90 -0.69 -16.00 22.51
CA MET A 90 -0.87 -17.20 23.34
C MET A 90 0.44 -17.63 23.98
N TYR A 91 1.55 -17.62 23.22
CA TYR A 91 2.86 -17.94 23.76
C TYR A 91 3.38 -16.91 24.78
N GLU A 92 3.04 -15.62 24.63
CA GLU A 92 3.30 -14.58 25.64
C GLU A 92 2.57 -14.91 26.96
N LYS A 93 1.29 -15.34 26.91
CA LYS A 93 0.52 -15.78 28.08
C LYS A 93 1.05 -17.07 28.70
N ALA A 94 1.70 -17.90 27.90
CA ALA A 94 2.34 -19.14 28.35
C ALA A 94 3.77 -18.93 28.88
N ASP A 95 4.31 -17.73 28.80
CA ASP A 95 5.73 -17.42 29.07
C ASP A 95 6.68 -18.35 28.31
N SER A 96 6.36 -18.63 27.04
CA SER A 96 7.08 -19.57 26.17
C SER A 96 7.99 -18.83 25.19
N MET A 97 9.07 -18.23 25.69
CA MET A 97 10.01 -17.40 24.93
C MET A 97 10.59 -18.15 23.71
N GLU A 98 10.95 -19.42 23.84
CA GLU A 98 11.51 -20.21 22.72
C GLU A 98 10.52 -20.32 21.54
N ARG A 99 9.23 -20.51 21.82
CA ARG A 99 8.18 -20.57 20.81
C ARG A 99 7.98 -19.22 20.13
N MET A 100 8.02 -18.14 20.91
CA MET A 100 7.93 -16.78 20.38
C MET A 100 9.09 -16.47 19.44
N VAL A 101 10.33 -16.78 19.86
CA VAL A 101 11.54 -16.63 19.04
C VAL A 101 11.44 -17.43 17.75
N SER A 102 10.94 -18.66 17.79
CA SER A 102 10.76 -19.49 16.59
C SER A 102 9.83 -18.82 15.55
N ILE A 103 8.70 -18.24 15.99
CA ILE A 103 7.79 -17.50 15.09
C ILE A 103 8.48 -16.29 14.48
N LEU A 104 9.25 -15.53 15.26
CA LEU A 104 9.95 -14.35 14.76
C LEU A 104 11.05 -14.72 13.77
N ILE A 105 11.76 -15.82 13.97
CA ILE A 105 12.72 -16.39 13.01
C ILE A 105 12.01 -16.80 11.70
N ASP A 106 10.89 -17.52 11.80
CA ASP A 106 10.13 -17.93 10.62
C ASP A 106 9.58 -16.74 9.84
N ASN A 107 9.20 -15.66 10.55
CA ASN A 107 8.81 -14.41 9.92
C ASN A 107 9.99 -13.72 9.21
N ALA A 108 11.18 -13.69 9.82
CA ALA A 108 12.39 -13.10 9.25
C ALA A 108 12.92 -13.83 7.99
N ARG A 109 12.56 -15.09 7.80
CA ARG A 109 12.90 -15.90 6.60
C ARG A 109 12.04 -15.58 5.38
N LYS A 110 10.92 -14.86 5.57
CA LYS A 110 10.04 -14.45 4.48
C LYS A 110 10.54 -13.16 3.84
N SER A 111 10.11 -12.90 2.60
CA SER A 111 10.31 -11.58 2.01
C SER A 111 9.59 -10.50 2.82
N ALA A 112 10.15 -9.29 2.85
CA ALA A 112 9.66 -8.22 3.71
C ALA A 112 8.19 -7.83 3.46
N ASN A 113 7.72 -7.94 2.21
CA ASN A 113 6.32 -7.70 1.84
C ASN A 113 5.37 -8.88 2.15
N SER A 114 5.91 -10.09 2.35
CA SER A 114 5.15 -11.28 2.76
C SER A 114 5.16 -11.49 4.27
N ALA A 115 6.15 -10.93 4.96
CA ALA A 115 6.29 -10.97 6.41
C ALA A 115 5.30 -10.05 7.12
N TYR A 116 5.15 -10.25 8.41
CA TYR A 116 4.24 -9.51 9.30
C TYR A 116 5.03 -8.55 10.22
N TYR A 117 5.97 -7.77 9.66
CA TYR A 117 6.86 -6.94 10.48
C TYR A 117 6.12 -5.88 11.31
N TYR A 118 5.14 -5.20 10.73
CA TYR A 118 4.37 -4.16 11.44
C TYR A 118 3.52 -4.76 12.56
N GLU A 119 2.83 -5.86 12.28
CA GLU A 119 1.97 -6.55 13.24
C GLU A 119 2.78 -7.17 14.38
N LEU A 120 3.99 -7.67 14.09
CA LEU A 120 4.86 -8.34 15.07
C LEU A 120 5.92 -7.43 15.69
N LYS A 121 5.96 -6.15 15.36
CA LYS A 121 7.00 -5.20 15.82
C LYS A 121 7.17 -5.18 17.34
N LYS A 122 6.06 -5.23 18.09
CA LYS A 122 6.09 -5.27 19.57
C LYS A 122 6.98 -6.40 20.07
N TYR A 123 6.86 -7.57 19.47
CA TYR A 123 7.58 -8.76 19.92
C TYR A 123 9.05 -8.74 19.51
N TYR A 124 9.37 -8.25 18.29
CA TYR A 124 10.77 -8.04 17.91
C TYR A 124 11.49 -7.06 18.83
N LEU A 125 10.87 -5.91 19.11
CA LEU A 125 11.45 -4.84 19.91
C LEU A 125 11.54 -5.19 21.40
N ALA A 126 10.78 -6.18 21.88
CA ALA A 126 10.83 -6.68 23.25
C ALA A 126 11.95 -7.71 23.48
N LEU A 127 12.59 -8.23 22.41
CA LEU A 127 13.71 -9.17 22.57
C LEU A 127 14.93 -8.47 23.15
N SER A 128 15.62 -9.16 24.07
CA SER A 128 16.93 -8.68 24.53
C SER A 128 17.99 -8.81 23.42
N GLU A 129 18.96 -7.93 23.40
CA GLU A 129 20.05 -7.98 22.41
C GLU A 129 20.80 -9.33 22.45
N GLU A 130 20.93 -9.94 23.62
CA GLU A 130 21.57 -11.26 23.75
C GLU A 130 20.84 -12.35 22.97
N ILE A 131 19.50 -12.32 22.96
CA ILE A 131 18.68 -13.28 22.20
C ILE A 131 18.84 -12.99 20.70
N VAL A 132 18.76 -11.74 20.30
CA VAL A 132 18.87 -11.36 18.90
C VAL A 132 20.25 -11.73 18.33
N LYS A 133 21.33 -11.44 19.05
CA LYS A 133 22.72 -11.73 18.61
C LYS A 133 23.08 -13.21 18.52
N LYS A 134 22.26 -14.11 19.07
CA LYS A 134 22.44 -15.56 18.93
C LYS A 134 21.88 -16.12 17.61
N SER A 135 21.06 -15.36 16.87
CA SER A 135 20.43 -15.83 15.65
C SER A 135 20.67 -14.88 14.48
N PRO A 136 21.32 -15.35 13.41
CA PRO A 136 21.51 -14.55 12.20
C PRO A 136 20.18 -14.14 11.55
N GLU A 137 19.13 -14.96 11.67
CA GLU A 137 17.80 -14.62 11.17
C GLU A 137 17.15 -13.48 11.99
N LEU A 138 17.31 -13.48 13.33
CA LEU A 138 16.79 -12.39 14.15
C LEU A 138 17.52 -11.08 13.88
N MET A 139 18.85 -11.10 13.72
CA MET A 139 19.61 -9.90 13.35
C MET A 139 19.16 -9.38 11.98
N CYS A 140 18.93 -10.28 11.01
CA CYS A 140 18.36 -9.94 9.71
C CYS A 140 16.97 -9.32 9.86
N GLY A 141 16.10 -9.95 10.65
CA GLY A 141 14.75 -9.46 10.93
C GLY A 141 14.75 -8.10 11.61
N MET A 142 15.65 -7.86 12.57
CA MET A 142 15.80 -6.56 13.24
C MET A 142 16.30 -5.49 12.27
N SER A 143 17.30 -5.77 11.44
CA SER A 143 17.78 -4.84 10.42
C SER A 143 16.64 -4.45 9.45
N MET A 144 15.90 -5.44 8.97
CA MET A 144 14.75 -5.18 8.09
C MET A 144 13.66 -4.38 8.80
N LEU A 145 13.26 -4.77 10.01
CA LEU A 145 12.23 -4.06 10.78
C LEU A 145 12.62 -2.60 11.03
N GLN A 146 13.84 -2.32 11.45
CA GLN A 146 14.30 -0.95 11.70
C GLN A 146 14.28 -0.11 10.42
N SER A 147 14.66 -0.70 9.28
CA SER A 147 14.50 -0.04 7.99
C SER A 147 13.03 0.29 7.70
N LEU A 148 12.10 -0.67 7.90
CA LEU A 148 10.68 -0.46 7.69
C LEU A 148 10.06 0.60 8.63
N LEU A 149 10.61 0.75 9.83
CA LEU A 149 10.23 1.75 10.82
C LEU A 149 10.91 3.12 10.61
N LEU A 150 11.58 3.32 9.48
CA LEU A 150 12.28 4.55 9.10
C LEU A 150 13.49 4.89 10.00
N ASN A 151 14.15 3.86 10.55
CA ASN A 151 15.34 3.98 11.37
C ASN A 151 16.57 3.38 10.65
N PRO A 152 17.11 4.03 9.60
CA PRO A 152 18.20 3.48 8.79
C PRO A 152 19.48 3.23 9.60
N GLU A 153 19.80 4.08 10.57
CA GLU A 153 20.99 3.94 11.42
C GLU A 153 20.94 2.64 12.24
N GLU A 154 19.82 2.37 12.91
CA GLU A 154 19.62 1.12 13.64
C GLU A 154 19.57 -0.11 12.73
N SER A 155 19.02 0.03 11.52
CA SER A 155 19.06 -1.01 10.50
C SER A 155 20.49 -1.39 10.12
N GLU A 156 21.36 -0.39 9.88
CA GLU A 156 22.75 -0.60 9.54
C GLU A 156 23.58 -1.12 10.74
N ARG A 157 23.22 -0.76 11.96
CA ARG A 157 23.81 -1.34 13.18
C ARG A 157 23.59 -2.85 13.21
N TRP A 158 22.36 -3.30 13.04
CA TRP A 158 22.05 -4.74 13.01
C TRP A 158 22.65 -5.47 11.81
N TYR A 159 22.78 -4.80 10.66
CA TYR A 159 23.51 -5.34 9.52
C TYR A 159 24.98 -5.57 9.85
N SER A 160 25.62 -4.62 10.53
CA SER A 160 27.03 -4.73 10.94
C SER A 160 27.24 -5.83 11.99
N GLU A 161 26.32 -5.98 12.95
CA GLU A 161 26.34 -7.09 13.91
C GLU A 161 26.24 -8.46 13.22
N LEU A 162 25.34 -8.57 12.21
CA LEU A 162 25.21 -9.78 11.41
C LEU A 162 26.48 -10.06 10.58
N GLN A 163 27.16 -9.04 10.09
CA GLN A 163 28.44 -9.18 9.38
C GLN A 163 29.53 -9.71 10.31
N ALA A 164 29.68 -9.10 11.49
CA ALA A 164 30.63 -9.56 12.52
C ALA A 164 30.33 -11.00 12.94
N PHE A 165 29.06 -11.38 13.05
CA PHE A 165 28.64 -12.75 13.32
C PHE A 165 29.09 -13.71 12.21
N ALA A 166 28.90 -13.36 10.94
CA ALA A 166 29.34 -14.18 9.80
C ALA A 166 30.86 -14.35 9.75
N ASP A 167 31.62 -13.34 10.18
CA ASP A 167 33.09 -13.37 10.19
C ASP A 167 33.65 -14.21 11.35
N SER A 168 32.96 -14.26 12.49
CA SER A 168 33.39 -14.99 13.69
C SER A 168 32.97 -16.47 13.72
N HIS A 169 32.05 -16.90 12.83
CA HIS A 169 31.52 -18.28 12.80
C HIS A 169 31.95 -19.05 11.55
N GLN A 170 31.79 -20.37 11.60
CA GLN A 170 32.13 -21.29 10.48
C GLN A 170 30.96 -22.26 10.20
N GLY A 171 31.06 -23.03 9.14
CA GLY A 171 30.09 -24.08 8.80
C GLY A 171 28.74 -23.58 8.34
N SER A 172 27.69 -24.31 8.71
CA SER A 172 26.31 -24.04 8.26
C SER A 172 25.77 -22.71 8.76
N ILE A 173 26.08 -22.32 10.00
CA ILE A 173 25.58 -21.07 10.58
C ILE A 173 26.15 -19.83 9.89
N ARG A 174 27.45 -19.88 9.49
CA ARG A 174 28.06 -18.83 8.66
C ARG A 174 27.35 -18.70 7.32
N LYS A 175 26.97 -19.83 6.71
CA LYS A 175 26.22 -19.82 5.44
C LYS A 175 24.85 -19.16 5.60
N VAL A 176 24.14 -19.43 6.71
CA VAL A 176 22.86 -18.75 7.02
C VAL A 176 23.08 -17.25 7.18
N ALA A 177 24.10 -16.84 7.92
CA ALA A 177 24.42 -15.41 8.07
C ALA A 177 24.73 -14.74 6.72
N LYS A 178 25.51 -15.39 5.84
CA LYS A 178 25.81 -14.88 4.50
C LYS A 178 24.57 -14.79 3.60
N ASN A 179 23.63 -15.74 3.71
CA ASN A 179 22.35 -15.67 2.99
C ASN A 179 21.56 -14.44 3.42
N ASN A 180 21.49 -14.19 4.73
CA ASN A 180 20.77 -13.06 5.30
C ASN A 180 21.45 -11.72 4.95
N LEU A 181 22.78 -11.65 4.96
CA LEU A 181 23.53 -10.47 4.49
C LEU A 181 23.24 -10.19 3.01
N LEU A 182 23.27 -11.21 2.15
CA LEU A 182 22.94 -11.07 0.73
C LEU A 182 21.50 -10.54 0.55
N TYR A 183 20.55 -11.09 1.31
CA TYR A 183 19.16 -10.64 1.30
C TYR A 183 19.04 -9.16 1.68
N LEU A 184 19.70 -8.73 2.77
CA LEU A 184 19.68 -7.34 3.23
C LEU A 184 20.40 -6.40 2.24
N GLU A 185 21.54 -6.80 1.70
CA GLU A 185 22.30 -6.00 0.74
C GLU A 185 21.46 -5.65 -0.50
N ILE A 186 20.73 -6.63 -1.02
CA ILE A 186 19.84 -6.43 -2.16
C ILE A 186 18.52 -5.75 -1.73
N GLY A 187 17.95 -6.09 -0.56
CA GLY A 187 16.55 -5.85 -0.20
C GLY A 187 16.28 -4.67 0.73
N LEU A 188 17.29 -4.11 1.46
CA LEU A 188 17.03 -3.03 2.41
C LEU A 188 16.41 -1.80 1.72
N PRO A 189 15.20 -1.38 2.13
CA PRO A 189 14.46 -0.34 1.44
C PRO A 189 15.12 1.04 1.43
N HIS A 190 15.87 1.41 2.48
CA HIS A 190 16.54 2.72 2.61
C HIS A 190 17.85 2.83 1.80
N ARG A 191 18.33 1.71 1.25
CA ARG A 191 19.48 1.70 0.33
C ARG A 191 18.95 1.91 -1.10
N GLY A 192 19.42 2.97 -1.77
CA GLY A 192 19.05 3.29 -3.15
C GLY A 192 19.58 2.28 -4.19
N SER A 193 19.45 2.62 -5.47
CA SER A 193 19.91 1.80 -6.60
C SER A 193 21.24 2.25 -7.23
N ALA A 194 21.92 3.27 -6.68
CA ALA A 194 23.17 3.81 -7.23
C ALA A 194 24.27 2.74 -7.35
N ASP A 195 24.43 1.90 -6.33
CA ASP A 195 25.47 0.86 -6.26
C ASP A 195 25.00 -0.51 -6.79
N MET A 196 23.88 -0.58 -7.49
CA MET A 196 23.27 -1.84 -7.93
C MET A 196 24.22 -2.71 -8.75
N ILE A 197 25.12 -2.11 -9.54
CA ILE A 197 26.09 -2.87 -10.34
C ILE A 197 27.07 -3.63 -9.44
N SER A 198 27.62 -2.97 -8.43
CA SER A 198 28.58 -3.58 -7.49
C SER A 198 27.90 -4.64 -6.63
N ILE A 199 26.69 -4.33 -6.14
CA ILE A 199 25.85 -5.27 -5.39
C ILE A 199 25.57 -6.52 -6.20
N MET A 200 25.12 -6.41 -7.46
CA MET A 200 24.82 -7.55 -8.30
C MET A 200 26.05 -8.36 -8.69
N LYS A 201 27.20 -7.73 -8.90
CA LYS A 201 28.46 -8.44 -9.15
C LYS A 201 28.94 -9.22 -7.93
N ASN A 202 28.85 -8.63 -6.74
CA ASN A 202 29.17 -9.31 -5.48
C ASN A 202 28.21 -10.48 -5.22
N ALA A 203 26.91 -10.22 -5.36
CA ALA A 203 25.87 -11.24 -5.23
C ALA A 203 26.07 -12.40 -6.21
N TYR A 204 26.39 -12.10 -7.47
CA TYR A 204 26.69 -13.12 -8.47
C TYR A 204 27.85 -14.02 -8.03
N ARG A 205 28.96 -13.43 -7.55
CA ARG A 205 30.12 -14.20 -7.07
C ARG A 205 29.73 -15.11 -5.90
N LEU A 206 29.03 -14.57 -4.89
CA LEU A 206 28.60 -15.36 -3.73
C LEU A 206 27.68 -16.51 -4.10
N VAL A 207 26.75 -16.30 -5.03
CA VAL A 207 25.82 -17.35 -5.49
C VAL A 207 26.52 -18.35 -6.38
N PHE A 208 27.35 -17.91 -7.32
CA PHE A 208 28.11 -18.76 -8.23
C PHE A 208 29.08 -19.70 -7.48
N ASP A 209 29.81 -19.17 -6.50
CA ASP A 209 30.73 -19.92 -5.64
C ASP A 209 30.00 -20.76 -4.56
N ARG A 210 28.65 -20.79 -4.58
CA ARG A 210 27.79 -21.49 -3.60
C ARG A 210 28.00 -21.06 -2.14
N GLN A 211 28.57 -19.89 -1.93
CA GLN A 211 28.79 -19.33 -0.59
C GLN A 211 27.51 -18.77 0.04
N ALA A 212 26.57 -18.30 -0.78
CA ALA A 212 25.27 -17.85 -0.34
C ALA A 212 24.17 -18.24 -1.34
N THR A 213 22.92 -18.24 -0.85
CA THR A 213 21.71 -18.41 -1.65
C THR A 213 20.71 -17.33 -1.26
N LEU A 214 20.03 -16.76 -2.25
CA LEU A 214 18.94 -15.80 -1.98
C LEU A 214 17.67 -16.57 -1.60
N GLY A 215 17.10 -16.21 -0.46
CA GLY A 215 15.82 -16.75 0.01
C GLY A 215 14.61 -16.19 -0.74
N GLU A 216 13.45 -16.17 -0.06
CA GLU A 216 12.27 -15.51 -0.60
C GLU A 216 12.51 -14.01 -0.76
N PHE A 217 12.20 -13.47 -1.94
CA PHE A 217 12.49 -12.09 -2.28
C PHE A 217 11.34 -11.46 -3.09
N SER A 218 11.14 -10.16 -2.94
CA SER A 218 10.24 -9.36 -3.78
C SER A 218 10.95 -8.11 -4.25
N VAL A 219 10.98 -7.90 -5.56
CA VAL A 219 11.55 -6.70 -6.16
C VAL A 219 10.55 -5.56 -6.20
N THR A 220 9.27 -5.89 -6.36
CA THR A 220 8.20 -4.93 -6.60
C THR A 220 7.56 -4.41 -5.32
N SER A 221 7.67 -5.14 -4.21
CA SER A 221 6.95 -4.87 -2.95
C SER A 221 5.45 -4.67 -3.16
N ASN A 222 4.85 -5.51 -4.01
CA ASN A 222 3.42 -5.48 -4.37
C ASN A 222 2.96 -4.19 -5.09
N GLN A 223 3.88 -3.36 -5.58
CA GLN A 223 3.55 -2.13 -6.29
C GLN A 223 3.31 -2.37 -7.79
N PRO A 224 2.48 -1.54 -8.45
CA PRO A 224 2.24 -1.62 -9.90
C PRO A 224 3.34 -0.97 -10.75
N SER A 225 4.52 -0.71 -10.17
CA SER A 225 5.63 -0.04 -10.84
C SER A 225 6.97 -0.48 -10.26
N MET A 226 7.96 -0.63 -11.14
CA MET A 226 9.35 -0.86 -10.75
C MET A 226 10.01 0.39 -10.20
N MET A 227 9.69 1.59 -10.73
CA MET A 227 10.30 2.84 -10.31
C MET A 227 10.08 3.11 -8.82
N ASN A 228 8.91 2.71 -8.31
CA ASN A 228 8.51 2.82 -6.92
C ASN A 228 8.30 1.44 -6.26
N GLY A 229 9.11 0.46 -6.61
CA GLY A 229 9.07 -0.90 -6.07
C GLY A 229 9.77 -1.07 -4.73
N GLY A 230 10.43 -2.18 -4.52
CA GLY A 230 11.22 -2.46 -3.31
C GLY A 230 12.32 -1.43 -3.05
N LYS A 231 12.96 -0.94 -4.11
CA LYS A 231 13.92 0.17 -4.09
C LYS A 231 13.52 1.27 -5.06
N ASP A 232 14.12 2.46 -4.91
CA ASP A 232 14.03 3.52 -5.91
C ASP A 232 14.94 3.21 -7.11
N PHE A 233 14.39 3.30 -8.32
CA PHE A 233 15.10 2.97 -9.55
C PHE A 233 15.50 4.23 -10.37
N CYS A 234 15.39 5.43 -9.81
CA CYS A 234 15.73 6.67 -10.52
C CYS A 234 17.18 6.67 -11.04
N GLU A 235 18.14 6.31 -10.21
CA GLU A 235 19.55 6.28 -10.62
C GLU A 235 19.83 5.23 -11.71
N TRP A 236 19.17 4.07 -11.64
CA TRP A 236 19.22 3.07 -12.70
C TRP A 236 18.67 3.62 -14.01
N SER A 237 17.59 4.39 -13.98
CA SER A 237 16.93 4.93 -15.16
C SER A 237 17.80 5.89 -15.96
N ARG A 238 18.77 6.57 -15.35
CA ARG A 238 19.71 7.46 -16.07
C ARG A 238 20.51 6.73 -17.16
N ARG A 239 20.78 5.44 -16.95
CA ARG A 239 21.61 4.60 -17.84
C ARG A 239 20.93 3.25 -18.13
N ASP A 240 19.62 3.23 -18.19
CA ASP A 240 18.77 2.04 -18.25
C ASP A 240 19.15 1.06 -19.37
N ARG A 241 19.27 1.51 -20.62
CA ARG A 241 19.64 0.68 -21.79
C ARG A 241 21.02 0.04 -21.59
N GLU A 242 21.99 0.85 -21.14
CA GLU A 242 23.35 0.39 -20.90
C GLU A 242 23.39 -0.64 -19.76
N LEU A 243 22.73 -0.34 -18.64
CA LEU A 243 22.72 -1.20 -17.47
C LEU A 243 21.95 -2.50 -17.74
N ALA A 244 20.82 -2.43 -18.44
CA ALA A 244 20.08 -3.61 -18.86
C ALA A 244 20.96 -4.59 -19.67
N GLY A 245 21.75 -4.07 -20.59
CA GLY A 245 22.69 -4.89 -21.36
C GLY A 245 23.85 -5.48 -20.54
N LYS A 246 24.38 -4.70 -19.56
CA LYS A 246 25.55 -5.11 -18.77
C LYS A 246 25.23 -6.08 -17.64
N ILE A 247 24.11 -5.86 -16.93
CA ILE A 247 23.81 -6.63 -15.70
C ILE A 247 22.56 -7.50 -15.81
N GLY A 248 21.82 -7.46 -16.91
CA GLY A 248 20.55 -8.18 -17.04
C GLY A 248 20.68 -9.68 -16.75
N LYS A 249 21.67 -10.35 -17.36
CA LYS A 249 21.93 -11.77 -17.12
C LYS A 249 22.37 -12.06 -15.68
N LEU A 250 23.12 -11.14 -15.04
CA LEU A 250 23.53 -11.27 -13.64
C LEU A 250 22.31 -11.19 -12.71
N VAL A 251 21.43 -10.24 -12.96
CA VAL A 251 20.18 -10.05 -12.20
C VAL A 251 19.31 -11.30 -12.28
N GLU A 252 19.08 -11.83 -13.48
CA GLU A 252 18.31 -13.06 -13.67
C GLU A 252 18.94 -14.27 -12.97
N PHE A 253 20.27 -14.39 -13.01
CA PHE A 253 20.97 -15.47 -12.32
C PHE A 253 20.86 -15.36 -10.79
N VAL A 254 21.13 -14.17 -10.23
CA VAL A 254 21.13 -13.94 -8.77
C VAL A 254 19.73 -14.06 -8.19
N LEU A 255 18.74 -13.44 -8.85
CA LEU A 255 17.37 -13.40 -8.37
C LEU A 255 16.55 -14.64 -8.76
N GLY A 256 17.01 -15.46 -9.70
CA GLY A 256 16.30 -16.65 -10.17
C GLY A 256 14.87 -16.31 -10.62
N LYS A 257 13.88 -17.01 -10.04
CA LYS A 257 12.46 -16.74 -10.36
C LYS A 257 12.00 -15.31 -10.09
N TYR A 258 12.61 -14.61 -9.13
CA TYR A 258 12.30 -13.21 -8.82
C TYR A 258 12.89 -12.23 -9.84
N GLY A 259 13.84 -12.67 -10.66
CA GLY A 259 14.46 -11.90 -11.75
C GLY A 259 13.79 -12.07 -13.12
N LYS A 260 12.88 -13.05 -13.27
CA LYS A 260 12.24 -13.34 -14.56
C LYS A 260 11.43 -12.17 -15.09
N GLY A 261 11.79 -11.70 -16.29
CA GLY A 261 11.14 -10.56 -16.93
C GLY A 261 11.51 -9.19 -16.37
N LEU A 262 12.23 -9.13 -15.24
CA LEU A 262 12.47 -7.92 -14.49
C LEU A 262 13.15 -6.82 -15.30
N ILE A 263 14.13 -7.16 -16.12
CA ILE A 263 14.88 -6.19 -16.94
C ILE A 263 13.97 -5.53 -17.98
N ASN A 264 13.12 -6.33 -18.65
CA ASN A 264 12.17 -5.77 -19.62
C ASN A 264 11.13 -4.86 -18.92
N LEU A 265 10.66 -5.24 -17.73
CA LEU A 265 9.75 -4.43 -16.95
C LEU A 265 10.40 -3.14 -16.45
N ALA A 266 11.64 -3.20 -15.99
CA ALA A 266 12.37 -2.02 -15.55
C ALA A 266 12.61 -1.03 -16.72
N LEU A 267 12.98 -1.54 -17.91
CA LEU A 267 13.07 -0.73 -19.13
C LEU A 267 11.72 -0.13 -19.51
N ALA A 268 10.64 -0.94 -19.50
CA ALA A 268 9.30 -0.47 -19.82
C ALA A 268 8.84 0.67 -18.89
N VAL A 269 9.08 0.55 -17.58
CA VAL A 269 8.75 1.62 -16.60
C VAL A 269 9.59 2.86 -16.85
N SER A 270 10.91 2.71 -17.07
CA SER A 270 11.80 3.85 -17.35
C SER A 270 11.39 4.60 -18.62
N PHE A 271 11.14 3.88 -19.70
CA PHE A 271 10.71 4.47 -20.97
C PHE A 271 9.33 5.10 -20.87
N PHE A 272 8.41 4.45 -20.14
CA PHE A 272 7.12 5.04 -19.84
C PHE A 272 7.29 6.39 -19.12
N GLU A 273 8.04 6.46 -18.03
CA GLU A 273 8.20 7.71 -17.28
C GLU A 273 8.89 8.81 -18.08
N LYS A 274 9.79 8.46 -18.99
CA LYS A 274 10.46 9.41 -19.90
C LYS A 274 9.61 9.90 -21.05
N GLY A 275 8.42 9.34 -21.25
CA GLY A 275 7.57 9.69 -22.39
C GLY A 275 8.12 9.18 -23.72
N GLU A 276 8.85 8.05 -23.70
CA GLU A 276 9.33 7.40 -24.93
C GLU A 276 8.17 6.72 -25.70
N ASP A 277 8.47 6.10 -26.83
CA ASP A 277 7.46 5.52 -27.72
C ASP A 277 6.58 4.49 -26.99
N ASN A 278 5.27 4.73 -27.01
CA ASN A 278 4.26 3.89 -26.37
C ASN A 278 4.26 2.44 -26.89
N TYR A 279 4.60 2.24 -28.17
CA TYR A 279 4.70 0.90 -28.75
C TYR A 279 5.87 0.13 -28.15
N GLU A 280 7.06 0.75 -28.06
CA GLU A 280 8.23 0.14 -27.44
C GLU A 280 7.97 -0.21 -25.97
N VAL A 281 7.32 0.70 -25.22
CA VAL A 281 6.92 0.46 -23.84
C VAL A 281 5.99 -0.76 -23.73
N ALA A 282 4.97 -0.85 -24.58
CA ALA A 282 4.04 -1.97 -24.59
C ALA A 282 4.72 -3.30 -24.95
N VAL A 283 5.62 -3.30 -25.92
CA VAL A 283 6.40 -4.51 -26.31
C VAL A 283 7.24 -5.00 -25.14
N LEU A 284 7.95 -4.10 -24.46
CA LEU A 284 8.79 -4.45 -23.31
C LEU A 284 7.95 -4.96 -22.13
N ALA A 285 6.81 -4.31 -21.82
CA ALA A 285 5.91 -4.72 -20.77
C ALA A 285 5.37 -6.14 -21.02
N ASN A 286 4.86 -6.40 -22.24
CA ASN A 286 4.36 -7.73 -22.62
C ASN A 286 5.47 -8.80 -22.60
N LYS A 287 6.67 -8.49 -23.08
CA LYS A 287 7.80 -9.40 -23.03
C LYS A 287 8.18 -9.74 -21.59
N GLY A 288 8.22 -8.75 -20.70
CA GLY A 288 8.45 -8.95 -19.28
C GLY A 288 7.37 -9.81 -18.63
N ARG A 289 6.09 -9.55 -18.97
CA ARG A 289 4.94 -10.34 -18.52
C ARG A 289 5.05 -11.81 -18.92
N MET A 290 5.29 -12.09 -20.20
CA MET A 290 5.44 -13.45 -20.70
C MET A 290 6.57 -14.22 -19.97
N GLN A 291 7.69 -13.55 -19.70
CA GLN A 291 8.80 -14.15 -18.96
C GLN A 291 8.44 -14.41 -17.50
N ALA A 292 7.69 -13.51 -16.86
CA ALA A 292 7.19 -13.67 -15.50
C ALA A 292 6.19 -14.84 -15.40
N GLU A 293 5.27 -14.96 -16.35
CA GLU A 293 4.31 -16.07 -16.43
C GLU A 293 4.98 -17.42 -16.69
N ALA A 294 6.09 -17.45 -17.45
CA ALA A 294 6.84 -18.65 -17.76
C ALA A 294 7.72 -19.17 -16.60
N GLY A 295 7.71 -18.57 -15.43
CA GLY A 295 8.46 -19.06 -14.26
C GLY A 295 8.90 -18.00 -13.26
N GLY A 296 8.31 -16.83 -13.30
CA GLY A 296 8.51 -15.76 -12.33
C GLY A 296 7.46 -15.76 -11.22
N LYS A 297 7.10 -14.58 -10.79
CA LYS A 297 6.11 -14.32 -9.74
C LYS A 297 4.97 -13.44 -10.27
N ILE A 298 3.77 -13.66 -9.77
CA ILE A 298 2.57 -12.88 -10.15
C ILE A 298 2.73 -11.37 -9.92
N GLU A 299 3.51 -10.96 -8.91
CA GLU A 299 3.78 -9.54 -8.65
C GLU A 299 4.53 -8.84 -9.79
N GLN A 300 5.33 -9.56 -10.58
CA GLN A 300 5.97 -9.04 -11.78
C GLN A 300 4.93 -8.83 -12.91
N CYS A 301 3.92 -9.70 -12.99
CA CYS A 301 2.80 -9.51 -13.91
C CYS A 301 2.00 -8.26 -13.56
N PHE A 302 1.85 -7.96 -12.26
CA PHE A 302 1.17 -6.73 -11.82
C PHE A 302 1.89 -5.45 -12.31
N VAL A 303 3.22 -5.45 -12.34
CA VAL A 303 3.97 -4.33 -12.93
C VAL A 303 3.67 -4.19 -14.43
N ALA A 304 3.64 -5.30 -15.16
CA ALA A 304 3.34 -5.28 -16.59
C ALA A 304 1.93 -4.71 -16.87
N ASP A 305 0.92 -5.25 -16.18
CA ASP A 305 -0.46 -4.81 -16.33
C ASP A 305 -0.66 -3.37 -15.83
N GLY A 306 0.09 -2.97 -14.80
CA GLY A 306 0.14 -1.58 -14.33
C GLY A 306 0.67 -0.60 -15.38
N ILE A 307 1.74 -0.98 -16.10
CA ILE A 307 2.28 -0.15 -17.21
C ILE A 307 1.26 -0.07 -18.35
N LEU A 308 0.64 -1.19 -18.74
CA LEU A 308 -0.38 -1.22 -19.79
C LEU A 308 -1.59 -0.37 -19.42
N ALA A 309 -2.05 -0.46 -18.17
CA ALA A 309 -3.13 0.39 -17.67
C ALA A 309 -2.76 1.89 -17.75
N TRP A 310 -1.54 2.26 -17.33
CA TRP A 310 -1.07 3.64 -17.48
C TRP A 310 -0.99 4.10 -18.94
N LEU A 311 -0.54 3.24 -19.87
CA LEU A 311 -0.56 3.55 -21.30
C LEU A 311 -1.96 3.84 -21.81
N HIS A 312 -2.96 3.06 -21.38
CA HIS A 312 -4.36 3.34 -21.73
C HIS A 312 -4.83 4.66 -21.14
N ILE A 313 -4.54 4.96 -19.88
CA ILE A 313 -4.95 6.21 -19.22
C ILE A 313 -4.38 7.43 -19.96
N ILE A 314 -3.07 7.47 -20.23
CA ILE A 314 -2.45 8.64 -20.89
C ILE A 314 -2.93 8.83 -22.33
N ASN A 315 -3.47 7.79 -22.97
CA ASN A 315 -4.08 7.83 -24.29
C ASN A 315 -5.61 8.12 -24.25
N GLY A 316 -6.17 8.49 -23.10
CA GLY A 316 -7.59 8.83 -22.96
C GLY A 316 -8.53 7.63 -22.88
N LYS A 317 -8.02 6.42 -22.65
CA LYS A 317 -8.71 5.14 -22.70
C LYS A 317 -8.80 4.48 -21.32
N VAL A 318 -9.38 5.18 -20.35
CA VAL A 318 -9.43 4.71 -18.96
C VAL A 318 -10.28 3.45 -18.76
N GLN A 319 -11.28 3.20 -19.61
CA GLN A 319 -12.09 1.99 -19.56
C GLN A 319 -11.25 0.75 -19.85
N GLU A 320 -10.41 0.80 -20.89
CA GLU A 320 -9.50 -0.29 -21.23
C GLU A 320 -8.46 -0.52 -20.12
N ALA A 321 -8.02 0.54 -19.45
CA ALA A 321 -7.16 0.40 -18.27
C ALA A 321 -7.88 -0.35 -17.14
N GLU A 322 -9.14 -0.04 -16.89
CA GLU A 322 -9.96 -0.72 -15.89
C GLU A 322 -10.18 -2.20 -16.21
N GLU A 323 -10.43 -2.54 -17.47
CA GLU A 323 -10.58 -3.94 -17.92
C GLU A 323 -9.31 -4.76 -17.66
N VAL A 324 -8.13 -4.22 -17.99
CA VAL A 324 -6.84 -4.86 -17.71
C VAL A 324 -6.68 -5.12 -16.21
N LEU A 325 -6.99 -4.13 -15.37
CA LEU A 325 -6.83 -4.25 -13.92
C LEU A 325 -7.86 -5.21 -13.29
N ARG A 326 -9.11 -5.24 -13.76
CA ARG A 326 -10.14 -6.19 -13.29
C ARG A 326 -9.77 -7.63 -13.65
N SER A 327 -9.34 -7.87 -14.88
CA SER A 327 -8.86 -9.19 -15.31
C SER A 327 -7.66 -9.65 -14.44
N PHE A 328 -6.75 -8.73 -14.12
CA PHE A 328 -5.64 -9.06 -13.25
C PHE A 328 -6.08 -9.28 -11.79
N TYR A 329 -7.08 -8.56 -11.29
CA TYR A 329 -7.65 -8.76 -9.96
C TYR A 329 -8.20 -10.19 -9.81
N GLU A 330 -9.02 -10.64 -10.76
CA GLU A 330 -9.57 -12.01 -10.76
C GLU A 330 -8.46 -13.08 -10.80
N LYS A 331 -7.42 -12.84 -11.60
CA LYS A 331 -6.24 -13.72 -11.64
C LYS A 331 -5.52 -13.78 -10.29
N ALA A 332 -5.27 -12.63 -9.68
CA ALA A 332 -4.58 -12.52 -8.39
C ALA A 332 -5.38 -13.19 -7.26
N GLU A 333 -6.70 -13.03 -7.26
CA GLU A 333 -7.60 -13.68 -6.30
C GLU A 333 -7.59 -15.21 -6.47
N LYS A 334 -7.70 -15.69 -7.70
CA LYS A 334 -7.66 -17.12 -8.03
C LYS A 334 -6.32 -17.77 -7.65
N GLU A 335 -5.21 -17.07 -7.81
CA GLU A 335 -3.88 -17.55 -7.44
C GLU A 335 -3.55 -17.35 -5.95
N GLY A 336 -4.49 -16.80 -5.15
CA GLY A 336 -4.30 -16.55 -3.72
C GLY A 336 -3.29 -15.44 -3.40
N ALA A 337 -3.03 -14.54 -4.35
CA ALA A 337 -2.09 -13.43 -4.19
C ALA A 337 -2.72 -12.25 -3.43
N VAL A 338 -3.31 -12.51 -2.28
CA VAL A 338 -4.14 -11.58 -1.50
C VAL A 338 -3.44 -10.26 -1.15
N LYS A 339 -2.10 -10.27 -1.01
CA LYS A 339 -1.32 -9.05 -0.70
C LYS A 339 -1.21 -8.07 -1.87
N LEU A 340 -1.57 -8.47 -3.09
CA LEU A 340 -1.64 -7.56 -4.25
C LEU A 340 -2.98 -6.83 -4.33
N LEU A 341 -4.06 -7.44 -3.82
CA LEU A 341 -5.44 -6.96 -4.00
C LEU A 341 -5.63 -5.50 -3.56
N PRO A 342 -5.11 -5.03 -2.41
CA PRO A 342 -5.28 -3.63 -2.00
C PRO A 342 -4.70 -2.63 -3.01
N ASN A 343 -3.54 -2.93 -3.60
CA ASN A 343 -2.92 -2.04 -4.60
C ASN A 343 -3.62 -2.12 -5.96
N ILE A 344 -4.19 -3.27 -6.34
CA ILE A 344 -5.01 -3.38 -7.56
C ILE A 344 -6.31 -2.57 -7.39
N GLN A 345 -6.99 -2.71 -6.26
CA GLN A 345 -8.18 -1.92 -5.92
C GLN A 345 -7.88 -0.42 -5.88
N THR A 346 -6.71 -0.05 -5.37
CA THR A 346 -6.24 1.34 -5.39
C THR A 346 -6.05 1.86 -6.81
N PHE A 347 -5.54 1.04 -7.72
CA PHE A 347 -5.40 1.43 -9.11
C PHE A 347 -6.75 1.56 -9.81
N LEU A 348 -7.70 0.68 -9.53
CA LEU A 348 -9.09 0.83 -9.98
C LEU A 348 -9.72 2.13 -9.44
N ALA A 349 -9.46 2.50 -8.18
CA ALA A 349 -9.88 3.79 -7.64
C ALA A 349 -9.21 4.98 -8.37
N ARG A 350 -7.96 4.84 -8.83
CA ARG A 350 -7.32 5.82 -9.73
C ARG A 350 -8.05 5.96 -11.05
N CYS A 351 -8.46 4.85 -11.67
CA CYS A 351 -9.29 4.89 -12.89
C CYS A 351 -10.61 5.62 -12.63
N ALA A 352 -11.28 5.32 -11.51
CA ALA A 352 -12.52 5.98 -11.11
C ALA A 352 -12.34 7.50 -10.88
N LEU A 353 -11.18 7.96 -10.36
CA LEU A 353 -10.85 9.38 -10.26
C LEU A 353 -10.77 10.06 -11.63
N TYR A 354 -10.17 9.43 -12.64
CA TYR A 354 -10.13 9.98 -14.01
C TYR A 354 -11.51 10.02 -14.65
N LYS A 355 -12.37 9.04 -14.40
CA LYS A 355 -13.75 8.97 -14.89
C LYS A 355 -14.70 9.93 -14.13
N GLY A 356 -14.35 10.34 -12.92
CA GLY A 356 -15.24 11.12 -12.03
C GLY A 356 -16.32 10.26 -11.38
N GLU A 357 -16.08 8.96 -11.18
CA GLU A 357 -17.01 8.01 -10.56
C GLU A 357 -16.89 8.00 -9.03
N TRP A 358 -17.51 9.00 -8.39
CA TRP A 358 -17.37 9.25 -6.96
C TRP A 358 -17.86 8.12 -6.07
N ALA A 359 -18.88 7.38 -6.48
CA ALA A 359 -19.40 6.25 -5.72
C ALA A 359 -18.34 5.16 -5.52
N GLU A 360 -17.58 4.85 -6.59
CA GLU A 360 -16.48 3.88 -6.54
C GLU A 360 -15.33 4.39 -5.67
N VAL A 361 -14.94 5.66 -5.86
CA VAL A 361 -13.88 6.29 -5.06
C VAL A 361 -14.22 6.30 -3.58
N ASN A 362 -15.48 6.62 -3.23
CA ASN A 362 -15.93 6.65 -1.84
C ASN A 362 -15.93 5.24 -1.23
N ARG A 363 -16.44 4.24 -1.95
CA ARG A 363 -16.42 2.84 -1.49
C ARG A 363 -15.00 2.36 -1.21
N TRP A 364 -14.06 2.64 -2.12
CA TRP A 364 -12.66 2.32 -1.91
C TRP A 364 -12.09 3.04 -0.67
N MET A 365 -12.41 4.32 -0.50
CA MET A 365 -11.93 5.13 0.62
C MET A 365 -12.40 4.61 1.98
N ASP A 366 -13.63 4.07 2.06
CA ASP A 366 -14.22 3.52 3.29
C ASP A 366 -13.63 2.14 3.65
N GLN A 367 -13.05 1.43 2.67
CA GLN A 367 -12.49 0.09 2.84
C GLN A 367 -10.96 0.07 2.98
N THR A 368 -10.30 1.21 2.73
CA THR A 368 -8.84 1.27 2.72
C THR A 368 -8.27 1.60 4.11
N VAL A 369 -6.97 1.33 4.28
CA VAL A 369 -6.26 1.56 5.55
C VAL A 369 -6.36 3.01 6.02
N ASP A 370 -6.44 3.22 7.34
CA ASP A 370 -6.41 4.55 7.95
C ASP A 370 -4.95 4.96 8.20
N GLU A 371 -4.49 6.00 7.52
CA GLU A 371 -3.14 6.58 7.63
C GLU A 371 -2.84 7.21 9.00
N ASN A 372 -3.83 7.33 9.88
CA ASN A 372 -3.66 7.86 11.22
C ASN A 372 -3.40 6.77 12.27
N VAL A 373 -3.73 5.51 11.95
CA VAL A 373 -3.49 4.37 12.86
C VAL A 373 -2.02 3.96 12.81
N GLU A 374 -1.49 3.67 11.62
CA GLU A 374 -0.10 3.28 11.42
C GLU A 374 0.35 3.64 10.00
N PHE A 375 1.53 4.24 9.88
CA PHE A 375 2.13 4.51 8.57
C PHE A 375 2.96 3.29 8.14
N SER A 376 2.52 2.63 7.07
CA SER A 376 3.23 1.51 6.45
C SER A 376 3.85 1.93 5.12
N ILE A 377 5.13 1.67 4.92
CA ILE A 377 5.79 1.97 3.63
C ILE A 377 5.24 1.14 2.47
N TYR A 378 4.55 0.03 2.73
CA TYR A 378 3.92 -0.79 1.69
C TYR A 378 2.65 -0.15 1.14
N ASP A 379 2.00 0.73 1.92
CA ASP A 379 0.75 1.40 1.56
C ASP A 379 0.95 2.75 0.85
N ARG A 380 2.18 3.08 0.45
CA ARG A 380 2.51 4.35 -0.19
C ARG A 380 1.70 4.66 -1.46
N PHE A 381 1.34 3.64 -2.24
CA PHE A 381 0.48 3.82 -3.42
C PHE A 381 -0.95 4.15 -3.02
N ILE A 382 -1.45 3.54 -1.93
CA ILE A 382 -2.73 3.84 -1.30
C ILE A 382 -2.72 5.29 -0.81
N TYR A 383 -1.72 5.69 -0.03
CA TYR A 383 -1.62 7.05 0.52
C TYR A 383 -1.53 8.12 -0.58
N LEU A 384 -0.73 7.92 -1.60
CA LEU A 384 -0.65 8.83 -2.75
C LEU A 384 -1.98 8.94 -3.50
N THR A 385 -2.80 7.90 -3.50
CA THR A 385 -4.15 7.94 -4.06
C THR A 385 -5.12 8.65 -3.12
N LYS A 386 -5.04 8.43 -1.81
CA LYS A 386 -5.83 9.19 -0.80
C LYS A 386 -5.57 10.69 -0.87
N VAL A 387 -4.31 11.11 -1.05
CA VAL A 387 -3.98 12.53 -1.26
C VAL A 387 -4.80 13.11 -2.41
N ARG A 388 -4.89 12.40 -3.54
CA ARG A 388 -5.68 12.85 -4.70
C ARG A 388 -7.18 12.91 -4.40
N VAL A 389 -7.69 11.95 -3.64
CA VAL A 389 -9.08 11.98 -3.17
C VAL A 389 -9.33 13.17 -2.24
N TYR A 390 -8.41 13.46 -1.33
CA TYR A 390 -8.52 14.65 -0.46
C TYR A 390 -8.48 15.96 -1.26
N ILE A 391 -7.57 16.09 -2.24
CA ILE A 391 -7.52 17.26 -3.14
C ILE A 391 -8.87 17.42 -3.88
N GLN A 392 -9.41 16.32 -4.41
CA GLN A 392 -10.69 16.31 -5.11
C GLN A 392 -11.86 16.71 -4.22
N ARG A 393 -11.85 16.29 -2.94
CA ARG A 393 -12.88 16.62 -1.95
C ARG A 393 -12.71 18.01 -1.33
N GLY A 394 -11.66 18.78 -1.70
CA GLY A 394 -11.33 20.06 -1.09
C GLY A 394 -10.79 19.96 0.34
N LYS A 395 -10.40 18.75 0.78
CA LYS A 395 -9.80 18.48 2.10
C LYS A 395 -8.28 18.72 2.06
N TYR A 396 -7.89 19.94 1.71
CA TYR A 396 -6.50 20.28 1.40
C TYR A 396 -5.56 20.13 2.58
N GLU A 397 -6.00 20.42 3.80
CA GLU A 397 -5.19 20.27 5.02
C GLU A 397 -4.86 18.79 5.30
N GLN A 398 -5.83 17.90 5.08
CA GLN A 398 -5.60 16.46 5.20
C GLN A 398 -4.65 15.95 4.10
N ALA A 399 -4.82 16.43 2.85
CA ALA A 399 -3.92 16.12 1.75
C ALA A 399 -2.48 16.56 2.09
N TYR A 400 -2.31 17.79 2.57
CA TYR A 400 -1.01 18.34 2.91
C TYR A 400 -0.35 17.60 4.09
N SER A 401 -1.10 17.30 5.15
CA SER A 401 -0.59 16.54 6.29
C SER A 401 -0.08 15.15 5.89
N LEU A 402 -0.83 14.44 5.01
CA LEU A 402 -0.39 13.14 4.51
C LEU A 402 0.81 13.26 3.58
N LEU A 403 0.89 14.31 2.76
CA LEU A 403 2.04 14.59 1.91
C LEU A 403 3.32 14.87 2.72
N VAL A 404 3.22 15.57 3.85
CA VAL A 404 4.37 15.79 4.75
C VAL A 404 4.91 14.45 5.29
N LYS A 405 4.03 13.54 5.70
CA LYS A 405 4.45 12.18 6.12
C LYS A 405 5.12 11.41 4.98
N LEU A 406 4.55 11.48 3.78
CA LEU A 406 5.11 10.81 2.59
C LEU A 406 6.46 11.41 2.16
N GLN A 407 6.60 12.73 2.24
CA GLN A 407 7.86 13.42 1.94
C GLN A 407 8.95 13.00 2.93
N TYR A 408 8.65 13.01 4.23
CA TYR A 408 9.59 12.53 5.26
C TYR A 408 10.02 11.07 4.99
N TYR A 409 9.05 10.19 4.71
CA TYR A 409 9.36 8.82 4.30
C TYR A 409 10.29 8.78 3.08
N ALA A 410 9.97 9.56 2.04
CA ALA A 410 10.72 9.56 0.80
C ALA A 410 12.17 10.08 0.99
N GLU A 411 12.37 11.04 1.86
CA GLU A 411 13.70 11.58 2.23
C GLU A 411 14.52 10.54 2.99
N VAL A 412 13.97 9.99 4.08
CA VAL A 412 14.66 8.99 4.92
C VAL A 412 15.03 7.74 4.11
N MET A 413 14.13 7.31 3.23
CA MET A 413 14.30 6.08 2.44
C MET A 413 14.94 6.33 1.06
N LYS A 414 15.40 7.53 0.78
CA LYS A 414 16.03 7.91 -0.50
C LYS A 414 15.16 7.52 -1.70
N ARG A 415 13.87 7.88 -1.65
CA ARG A 415 12.86 7.57 -2.67
C ARG A 415 12.63 8.77 -3.57
N THR A 416 13.57 9.07 -4.45
CA THR A 416 13.53 10.25 -5.34
C THR A 416 12.25 10.32 -6.17
N TYR A 417 11.79 9.20 -6.71
CA TYR A 417 10.55 9.18 -7.48
C TYR A 417 9.33 9.65 -6.67
N ILE A 418 9.25 9.22 -5.40
CA ILE A 418 8.15 9.64 -4.51
C ILE A 418 8.33 11.10 -4.10
N GLN A 419 9.55 11.59 -3.88
CA GLN A 419 9.81 13.01 -3.60
C GLN A 419 9.27 13.88 -4.73
N ILE A 420 9.57 13.54 -6.00
CA ILE A 420 9.02 14.22 -7.17
C ILE A 420 7.48 14.22 -7.14
N GLU A 421 6.86 13.06 -6.95
CA GLU A 421 5.40 12.93 -6.92
C GLU A 421 4.77 13.73 -5.77
N CYS A 422 5.38 13.71 -4.57
CA CYS A 422 4.94 14.49 -3.41
C CYS A 422 5.03 16.01 -3.67
N ARG A 423 6.15 16.51 -4.21
CA ARG A 423 6.30 17.93 -4.54
C ARG A 423 5.25 18.42 -5.53
N LEU A 424 4.95 17.62 -6.56
CA LEU A 424 3.90 17.95 -7.52
C LEU A 424 2.52 18.03 -6.87
N LEU A 425 2.19 17.07 -6.01
CA LEU A 425 0.91 17.05 -5.28
C LEU A 425 0.85 18.13 -4.21
N MET A 426 1.97 18.48 -3.54
CA MET A 426 2.06 19.63 -2.64
C MET A 426 1.80 20.93 -3.40
N ALA A 427 2.40 21.12 -4.57
CA ALA A 427 2.18 22.29 -5.40
C ALA A 427 0.69 22.42 -5.80
N ILE A 428 0.05 21.33 -6.23
CA ILE A 428 -1.37 21.32 -6.57
C ILE A 428 -2.22 21.67 -5.33
N THR A 429 -1.91 21.09 -4.17
CA THR A 429 -2.62 21.32 -2.91
C THR A 429 -2.50 22.78 -2.47
N MET A 430 -1.28 23.31 -2.43
CA MET A 430 -0.99 24.70 -2.07
C MET A 430 -1.66 25.69 -3.03
N TYR A 431 -1.61 25.41 -4.35
CA TYR A 431 -2.32 26.24 -5.34
C TYR A 431 -3.80 26.33 -5.05
N ARG A 432 -4.44 25.22 -4.69
CA ARG A 432 -5.85 25.15 -4.31
C ARG A 432 -6.16 25.89 -3.00
N MET A 433 -5.20 25.93 -2.07
CA MET A 433 -5.28 26.70 -0.83
C MET A 433 -5.02 28.20 -1.03
N GLY A 434 -4.61 28.63 -2.22
CA GLY A 434 -4.19 30.02 -2.47
C GLY A 434 -2.81 30.37 -1.90
N ASN A 435 -2.03 29.39 -1.46
CA ASN A 435 -0.67 29.59 -0.93
C ASN A 435 0.33 29.75 -2.07
N LYS A 436 1.03 30.89 -2.12
CA LYS A 436 1.96 31.25 -3.20
C LYS A 436 3.20 30.37 -3.29
N ALA A 437 3.59 29.67 -2.22
CA ALA A 437 4.72 28.76 -2.16
C ALA A 437 4.57 27.54 -3.13
N TRP A 438 3.39 27.32 -3.72
CA TRP A 438 3.21 26.30 -4.74
C TRP A 438 4.20 26.39 -5.90
N ARG A 439 4.70 27.62 -6.21
CA ARG A 439 5.65 27.84 -7.30
C ARG A 439 6.99 27.18 -7.03
N GLU A 440 7.49 27.36 -5.81
CA GLU A 440 8.77 26.80 -5.36
C GLU A 440 8.71 25.27 -5.37
N GLU A 441 7.64 24.70 -4.83
CA GLU A 441 7.45 23.24 -4.84
C GLU A 441 7.32 22.67 -6.26
N LEU A 442 6.60 23.34 -7.15
CA LEU A 442 6.48 22.91 -8.53
C LEU A 442 7.81 22.99 -9.27
N GLN A 443 8.57 24.08 -9.10
CA GLN A 443 9.89 24.24 -9.72
C GLN A 443 10.85 23.16 -9.24
N ALA A 444 10.91 22.90 -7.94
CA ALA A 444 11.75 21.86 -7.37
C ALA A 444 11.38 20.47 -7.92
N GLY A 445 10.09 20.14 -7.96
CA GLY A 445 9.63 18.87 -8.51
C GLY A 445 9.92 18.71 -10.01
N ILE A 446 9.76 19.76 -10.82
CA ILE A 446 10.10 19.74 -12.25
C ILE A 446 11.61 19.59 -12.44
N LYS A 447 12.44 20.28 -11.65
CA LYS A 447 13.89 20.19 -11.72
C LYS A 447 14.38 18.78 -11.43
N GLU A 448 13.92 18.20 -10.30
CA GLU A 448 14.24 16.81 -9.96
C GLU A 448 13.78 15.81 -11.05
N ALA A 449 12.59 15.99 -11.59
CA ALA A 449 12.08 15.15 -12.68
C ALA A 449 12.91 15.29 -13.97
N ALA A 450 13.36 16.50 -14.30
CA ALA A 450 14.20 16.79 -15.46
C ALA A 450 15.56 16.08 -15.42
N ASP A 451 16.16 15.92 -14.23
CA ASP A 451 17.42 15.21 -14.03
C ASP A 451 17.36 13.75 -14.52
N TYR A 452 16.18 13.14 -14.46
CA TYR A 452 15.90 11.77 -14.94
C TYR A 452 15.13 11.74 -16.25
N HIS A 453 14.78 12.90 -16.79
CA HIS A 453 13.89 13.05 -17.95
C HIS A 453 12.48 12.46 -17.73
N PHE A 454 11.97 12.50 -16.49
CA PHE A 454 10.64 11.98 -16.19
C PHE A 454 9.55 12.97 -16.58
N VAL A 455 8.77 12.60 -17.59
CA VAL A 455 7.69 13.40 -18.15
C VAL A 455 6.35 12.97 -17.54
N ARG A 456 6.13 11.64 -17.43
CA ARG A 456 4.78 11.11 -17.15
C ARG A 456 4.40 11.17 -15.68
N VAL A 457 5.36 11.24 -14.75
CA VAL A 457 5.07 11.55 -13.35
C VAL A 457 4.36 12.90 -13.20
N ILE A 458 4.64 13.86 -14.11
CA ILE A 458 4.01 15.18 -14.13
C ILE A 458 2.73 15.14 -14.98
N SER A 459 2.84 14.67 -16.23
CA SER A 459 1.79 14.80 -17.23
C SER A 459 0.52 14.02 -16.88
N ARG A 460 0.63 12.92 -16.14
CA ARG A 460 -0.54 12.15 -15.66
C ARG A 460 -1.40 12.91 -14.65
N GLU A 461 -0.91 13.99 -14.03
CA GLU A 461 -1.75 14.86 -13.19
C GLU A 461 -2.64 15.81 -14.02
N GLY A 462 -2.50 15.83 -15.33
CA GLY A 462 -3.40 16.40 -16.34
C GLY A 462 -4.03 17.72 -15.94
N ALA A 463 -5.36 17.75 -15.85
CA ALA A 463 -6.13 18.96 -15.53
C ALA A 463 -5.81 19.57 -14.17
N ALA A 464 -5.22 18.82 -13.24
CA ALA A 464 -4.86 19.32 -11.92
C ALA A 464 -3.59 20.17 -11.95
N VAL A 465 -2.57 19.77 -12.76
CA VAL A 465 -1.26 20.44 -12.81
C VAL A 465 -1.12 21.40 -14.00
N TYR A 466 -1.88 21.22 -15.08
CA TYR A 466 -1.79 22.02 -16.30
C TYR A 466 -1.92 23.55 -16.08
N PRO A 467 -2.87 24.05 -15.25
CA PRO A 467 -2.95 25.48 -14.95
C PRO A 467 -1.69 26.03 -14.25
N LEU A 468 -1.07 25.21 -13.38
CA LEU A 468 0.13 25.58 -12.65
C LEU A 468 1.32 25.69 -13.62
N LEU A 469 1.48 24.72 -14.51
CA LEU A 469 2.54 24.73 -15.53
C LEU A 469 2.41 25.94 -16.46
N ARG A 470 1.19 26.31 -16.83
CA ARG A 470 0.94 27.52 -17.64
C ARG A 470 1.26 28.81 -16.91
N ALA A 471 1.08 28.85 -15.59
CA ALA A 471 1.37 30.01 -14.77
C ALA A 471 2.85 30.10 -14.34
N LEU A 472 3.65 29.08 -14.65
CA LEU A 472 5.07 29.00 -14.37
C LEU A 472 5.85 28.98 -15.70
N PRO A 473 6.27 30.14 -16.24
CA PRO A 473 7.04 30.17 -17.47
C PRO A 473 8.38 29.48 -17.28
N PHE A 474 8.85 28.81 -18.33
CA PHE A 474 10.22 28.28 -18.36
C PHE A 474 11.21 29.47 -18.35
N VAL A 475 11.96 29.56 -17.25
CA VAL A 475 13.08 30.51 -17.12
C VAL A 475 14.36 29.65 -17.05
N PRO A 476 15.34 29.84 -17.96
CA PRO A 476 16.67 29.24 -17.80
C PRO A 476 17.26 29.68 -16.44
N GLU A 477 17.89 28.77 -15.72
CA GLU A 477 18.62 29.18 -14.50
C GLU A 477 19.73 30.15 -14.88
N GLU A 478 19.89 31.24 -14.12
CA GLU A 478 20.88 32.29 -14.36
C GLU A 478 22.34 31.76 -14.34
N VAL A 479 22.55 30.54 -13.85
CA VAL A 479 23.86 29.87 -13.70
C VAL A 479 24.14 28.92 -14.88
N GLU A 480 23.17 28.66 -15.78
CA GLU A 480 23.37 27.76 -16.93
C GLU A 480 24.00 28.50 -18.12
N ASP A 481 25.32 28.58 -18.16
CA ASP A 481 26.08 29.10 -19.32
C ASP A 481 26.18 28.07 -20.48
N ASP A 482 25.69 26.84 -20.32
CA ASP A 482 25.73 25.82 -21.38
C ASP A 482 24.48 25.88 -22.31
N PRO A 483 24.62 26.38 -23.54
CA PRO A 483 23.51 26.46 -24.49
C PRO A 483 22.88 25.12 -24.84
N LYS A 484 23.64 24.01 -24.70
CA LYS A 484 23.12 22.65 -24.94
C LYS A 484 22.19 22.21 -23.84
N LEU A 485 22.54 22.50 -22.59
CA LEU A 485 21.72 22.18 -21.42
C LEU A 485 20.41 23.00 -21.41
N ILE A 486 20.51 24.31 -21.70
CA ILE A 486 19.34 25.18 -21.87
C ILE A 486 18.41 24.64 -22.96
N LYS A 487 18.96 24.23 -24.11
CA LYS A 487 18.16 23.64 -25.20
C LYS A 487 17.48 22.36 -24.78
N LYS A 488 18.19 21.47 -24.07
CA LYS A 488 17.66 20.20 -23.54
C LYS A 488 16.52 20.44 -22.56
N ASN A 489 16.72 21.36 -21.59
CA ASN A 489 15.72 21.68 -20.59
C ASN A 489 14.47 22.33 -21.21
N ARG A 490 14.63 23.19 -22.21
CA ARG A 490 13.53 23.77 -22.96
C ARG A 490 12.74 22.70 -23.75
N GLN A 491 13.43 21.73 -24.33
CA GLN A 491 12.78 20.62 -25.04
C GLN A 491 11.99 19.74 -24.07
N TYR A 492 12.57 19.39 -22.93
CA TYR A 492 11.90 18.64 -21.86
C TYR A 492 10.63 19.37 -21.38
N HIS A 493 10.72 20.66 -21.07
CA HIS A 493 9.57 21.44 -20.63
C HIS A 493 8.45 21.46 -21.70
N ARG A 494 8.79 21.58 -22.97
CA ARG A 494 7.80 21.50 -24.07
C ARG A 494 7.13 20.14 -24.15
N GLN A 495 7.86 19.07 -23.93
CA GLN A 495 7.32 17.71 -23.90
C GLN A 495 6.36 17.55 -22.73
N VAL A 496 6.76 17.94 -21.51
CA VAL A 496 5.90 17.93 -20.32
C VAL A 496 4.60 18.70 -20.57
N MET A 497 4.69 19.92 -21.11
CA MET A 497 3.52 20.74 -21.42
C MET A 497 2.59 20.06 -22.41
N LYS A 498 3.12 19.52 -23.52
CA LYS A 498 2.34 18.86 -24.57
C LYS A 498 1.60 17.63 -24.05
N GLU A 499 2.31 16.76 -23.32
CA GLU A 499 1.69 15.53 -22.77
C GLU A 499 0.68 15.86 -21.67
N THR A 500 0.99 16.82 -20.79
CA THR A 500 0.04 17.27 -19.75
C THR A 500 -1.24 17.84 -20.35
N GLU A 501 -1.11 18.65 -21.42
CA GLU A 501 -2.28 19.20 -22.11
C GLU A 501 -3.14 18.10 -22.72
N SER A 502 -2.53 17.08 -23.31
CA SER A 502 -3.24 15.93 -23.88
C SER A 502 -4.06 15.19 -22.82
N VAL A 503 -3.45 14.86 -21.67
CA VAL A 503 -4.14 14.21 -20.55
C VAL A 503 -5.22 15.12 -19.97
N ALA A 504 -4.96 16.42 -19.82
CA ALA A 504 -5.95 17.38 -19.33
C ALA A 504 -7.19 17.49 -20.23
N ARG A 505 -7.01 17.37 -21.55
CA ARG A 505 -8.13 17.33 -22.51
C ARG A 505 -8.93 16.05 -22.42
N SER A 506 -8.27 14.90 -22.22
CA SER A 506 -8.93 13.61 -22.06
C SER A 506 -9.74 13.53 -20.77
N TYR A 507 -9.24 14.14 -19.68
CA TYR A 507 -9.85 14.09 -18.35
C TYR A 507 -10.02 15.49 -17.74
N PRO A 508 -10.88 16.33 -18.30
CA PRO A 508 -11.00 17.73 -17.86
C PRO A 508 -11.58 17.88 -16.44
N GLY A 509 -12.22 16.83 -15.91
CA GLY A 509 -12.76 16.76 -14.55
C GLY A 509 -11.78 16.24 -13.49
N TYR A 510 -10.61 15.73 -13.89
CA TYR A 510 -9.67 15.13 -12.97
C TYR A 510 -9.18 16.10 -11.91
N LEU A 511 -9.34 15.73 -10.64
CA LEU A 511 -9.06 16.52 -9.43
C LEU A 511 -9.67 17.95 -9.45
N LYS A 512 -10.63 18.23 -10.32
CA LYS A 512 -11.47 19.42 -10.12
C LYS A 512 -12.37 19.15 -8.92
N MET A 513 -12.52 20.15 -8.04
CA MET A 513 -13.51 20.06 -6.98
C MET A 513 -14.81 19.57 -7.59
N GLY A 514 -15.28 18.39 -7.20
CA GLY A 514 -16.70 18.10 -7.29
C GLY A 514 -17.41 19.28 -6.65
N LYS A 515 -18.51 19.74 -7.25
CA LYS A 515 -19.33 20.84 -6.68
C LYS A 515 -19.28 20.69 -5.17
N ALA A 516 -18.75 21.70 -4.47
CA ALA A 516 -18.34 21.67 -3.06
C ALA A 516 -19.23 20.73 -2.25
N GLU A 517 -18.65 19.94 -1.33
CA GLU A 517 -19.47 19.18 -0.36
C GLU A 517 -20.53 20.15 0.14
N VAL A 518 -21.72 20.04 -0.41
CA VAL A 518 -22.79 20.97 -0.14
C VAL A 518 -23.18 20.62 1.27
N ARG A 519 -22.66 21.35 2.26
CA ARG A 519 -23.10 21.20 3.65
C ARG A 519 -24.58 21.52 3.71
N ILE A 520 -25.37 20.48 3.50
CA ILE A 520 -26.80 20.49 3.73
C ILE A 520 -26.98 20.46 5.25
N SER A 521 -27.82 21.30 5.76
CA SER A 521 -28.16 21.28 7.18
C SER A 521 -28.77 19.91 7.53
N GLU A 522 -28.60 19.46 8.75
CA GLU A 522 -29.20 18.22 9.24
C GLU A 522 -30.71 18.16 8.99
N THR A 523 -31.38 19.31 9.19
CA THR A 523 -32.81 19.49 8.83
C THR A 523 -33.05 19.27 7.33
N GLY A 524 -32.20 19.79 6.47
CA GLY A 524 -32.30 19.58 5.02
C GLY A 524 -32.14 18.12 4.61
N ILE A 525 -31.20 17.38 5.24
CA ILE A 525 -31.01 15.95 5.02
C ILE A 525 -32.25 15.15 5.47
N ARG A 526 -32.79 15.44 6.66
CA ARG A 526 -34.02 14.81 7.16
C ARG A 526 -35.20 15.03 6.22
N ILE A 527 -35.37 16.26 5.71
CA ILE A 527 -36.43 16.59 4.76
C ILE A 527 -36.27 15.78 3.45
N ILE A 528 -35.06 15.71 2.88
CA ILE A 528 -34.82 14.94 1.65
C ILE A 528 -35.07 13.43 1.87
N LYS A 529 -34.73 12.91 3.05
CA LYS A 529 -35.02 11.52 3.43
C LYS A 529 -36.52 11.23 3.41
N LEU A 530 -37.29 12.07 4.07
CA LEU A 530 -38.76 11.95 4.10
C LEU A 530 -39.41 12.15 2.72
N LEU A 531 -38.84 13.05 1.89
CA LEU A 531 -39.25 13.20 0.50
C LEU A 531 -38.96 11.93 -0.33
N ALA A 532 -37.85 11.23 -0.08
CA ALA A 532 -37.50 9.99 -0.74
C ALA A 532 -38.43 8.84 -0.32
N GLU A 533 -38.93 8.86 0.91
CA GLU A 533 -39.93 7.92 1.46
C GLU A 533 -41.37 8.23 0.97
N GLY A 534 -41.56 9.32 0.21
CA GLY A 534 -42.85 9.66 -0.42
C GLY A 534 -43.72 10.65 0.33
N PHE A 535 -43.27 11.16 1.50
CA PHE A 535 -44.05 12.10 2.30
C PHE A 535 -44.31 13.41 1.56
N SER A 536 -45.50 13.97 1.78
CA SER A 536 -45.90 15.33 1.34
C SER A 536 -45.30 16.40 2.27
N ARG A 537 -45.26 17.66 1.80
CA ARG A 537 -44.74 18.79 2.60
C ARG A 537 -45.48 18.97 3.90
N ILE A 538 -46.81 18.77 3.92
CA ILE A 538 -47.65 18.87 5.11
C ILE A 538 -47.26 17.78 6.12
N GLN A 539 -47.14 16.54 5.68
CA GLN A 539 -46.74 15.44 6.53
C GLN A 539 -45.29 15.58 7.08
N ILE A 540 -44.38 16.14 6.26
CA ILE A 540 -43.01 16.46 6.71
C ILE A 540 -43.03 17.55 7.78
N ALA A 541 -43.88 18.58 7.62
CA ALA A 541 -44.05 19.67 8.60
C ALA A 541 -44.54 19.11 9.95
N GLU A 542 -45.54 18.23 9.92
CA GLU A 542 -46.05 17.53 11.11
C GLU A 542 -44.97 16.66 11.76
N GLN A 543 -44.29 15.85 10.99
CA GLN A 543 -43.30 14.89 11.49
C GLN A 543 -42.03 15.55 12.07
N LEU A 544 -41.65 16.71 11.54
CA LEU A 544 -40.49 17.47 12.04
C LEU A 544 -40.88 18.58 13.02
N ASN A 545 -42.16 18.68 13.37
CA ASN A 545 -42.70 19.74 14.24
C ASN A 545 -42.34 21.16 13.75
N MET A 546 -42.53 21.41 12.46
CA MET A 546 -42.20 22.66 11.76
C MET A 546 -43.42 23.20 11.03
N THR A 547 -43.36 24.49 10.65
CA THR A 547 -44.38 25.06 9.76
C THR A 547 -44.10 24.62 8.30
N GLU A 548 -45.14 24.49 7.47
CA GLU A 548 -45.00 24.19 6.05
C GLU A 548 -44.11 25.21 5.32
N ALA A 549 -44.15 26.47 5.73
CA ALA A 549 -43.31 27.53 5.22
C ALA A 549 -41.81 27.26 5.50
N ASN A 550 -41.47 26.78 6.70
CA ASN A 550 -40.11 26.41 7.07
C ASN A 550 -39.63 25.19 6.28
N VAL A 551 -40.48 24.18 6.09
CA VAL A 551 -40.15 23.03 5.24
C VAL A 551 -39.83 23.47 3.81
N LYS A 552 -40.69 24.34 3.24
CA LYS A 552 -40.48 24.92 1.90
C LYS A 552 -39.17 25.72 1.81
N TYR A 553 -38.85 26.49 2.83
CA TYR A 553 -37.58 27.24 2.91
C TYR A 553 -36.38 26.31 2.91
N HIS A 554 -36.36 25.30 3.77
CA HIS A 554 -35.27 24.33 3.84
C HIS A 554 -35.14 23.48 2.56
N MET A 555 -36.27 23.13 1.93
CA MET A 555 -36.26 22.46 0.62
C MET A 555 -35.61 23.35 -0.44
N ALA A 556 -36.02 24.62 -0.54
CA ALA A 556 -35.47 25.56 -1.52
C ALA A 556 -33.96 25.79 -1.33
N GLN A 557 -33.53 25.96 -0.07
CA GLN A 557 -32.11 26.08 0.26
C GLN A 557 -31.33 24.79 -0.10
N THR A 558 -31.92 23.63 0.19
CA THR A 558 -31.29 22.33 -0.12
C THR A 558 -31.23 22.10 -1.63
N TYR A 559 -32.29 22.40 -2.38
CA TYR A 559 -32.29 22.28 -3.85
C TYR A 559 -31.27 23.22 -4.49
N LYS A 560 -31.20 24.47 -4.02
CA LYS A 560 -30.20 25.43 -4.47
C LYS A 560 -28.77 24.90 -4.22
N LYS A 561 -28.54 24.35 -3.05
CA LYS A 561 -27.26 23.76 -2.66
C LYS A 561 -26.94 22.50 -3.47
N LEU A 562 -27.90 21.64 -3.76
CA LEU A 562 -27.72 20.44 -4.61
C LEU A 562 -27.63 20.79 -6.11
N GLY A 563 -27.98 22.03 -6.49
CA GLY A 563 -27.98 22.48 -7.89
C GLY A 563 -29.10 21.86 -8.72
N VAL A 564 -30.22 21.50 -8.08
CA VAL A 564 -31.39 20.85 -8.68
C VAL A 564 -32.62 21.75 -8.62
N LYS A 565 -33.61 21.47 -9.47
CA LYS A 565 -34.82 22.30 -9.59
C LYS A 565 -36.09 21.68 -8.97
N ASP A 566 -36.10 20.37 -8.76
CA ASP A 566 -37.28 19.65 -8.35
C ASP A 566 -36.98 18.55 -7.31
N LYS A 567 -38.07 17.90 -6.79
CA LYS A 567 -38.04 16.85 -5.79
C LYS A 567 -37.25 15.62 -6.29
N ALA A 568 -37.52 15.17 -7.52
CA ALA A 568 -36.91 13.97 -8.07
C ALA A 568 -35.41 14.14 -8.24
N GLY A 569 -34.99 15.29 -8.78
CA GLY A 569 -33.57 15.66 -8.90
C GLY A 569 -32.88 15.77 -7.54
N ALA A 570 -33.57 16.30 -6.52
CA ALA A 570 -33.02 16.43 -5.18
C ALA A 570 -32.80 15.07 -4.50
N VAL A 571 -33.73 14.15 -4.61
CA VAL A 571 -33.60 12.79 -4.06
C VAL A 571 -32.51 12.01 -4.80
N MET A 572 -32.47 12.11 -6.14
CA MET A 572 -31.46 11.43 -6.94
C MET A 572 -30.04 11.96 -6.64
N GLU A 573 -29.88 13.28 -6.56
CA GLU A 573 -28.59 13.89 -6.28
C GLU A 573 -28.12 13.64 -4.83
N ALA A 574 -29.06 13.58 -3.86
CA ALA A 574 -28.76 13.24 -2.48
C ALA A 574 -28.32 11.76 -2.34
N LYS A 575 -28.93 10.82 -3.09
CA LYS A 575 -28.48 9.43 -3.17
C LYS A 575 -27.11 9.32 -3.84
N ASN A 576 -26.90 10.01 -4.95
CA ASN A 576 -25.60 10.03 -5.67
C ASN A 576 -24.45 10.57 -4.81
N ARG A 577 -24.78 11.42 -3.80
CA ARG A 577 -23.81 11.99 -2.85
C ARG A 577 -23.76 11.25 -1.51
N ASN A 578 -24.46 10.12 -1.36
CA ASN A 578 -24.58 9.36 -0.11
C ASN A 578 -25.01 10.22 1.10
N LEU A 579 -25.92 11.16 0.88
CA LEU A 579 -26.49 12.01 1.93
C LEU A 579 -27.73 11.37 2.58
N ILE A 580 -28.36 10.44 1.86
CA ILE A 580 -29.56 9.69 2.29
C ILE A 580 -29.49 8.25 1.81
#